data_e63b2e174e1990220d4d0263a5931018
#
_entry.id   e63b2e174e1990220d4d0263a5931018
#
_cell.length_a   1.000
_cell.length_b   1.000
_cell.length_c   1.000
_cell.angle_alpha   90.00
_cell.angle_beta   90.00
_cell.angle_gamma   90.00
#
_symmetry.space_group_name_H-M   'P 1'
#
loop_
_entity.id
_entity.type
_entity.pdbx_description
1 polymer ?
#
loop_
_entity_poly.entity_id
_entity_poly.type
_entity_poly.pdbx_seq_one_letter_code
_entity_poly.pdbx_strand_id
1 'polypeptide(L)'
;LGSDSDKYNESYYAEQYSEYLKTKHNTTLLNSNNAIDVLEKSVLSTGEPLGDLSILPTWELSKLASKTVTVALSGDGGDELFFGYERFQSIANNHWLKKLPYSMKYLLWGLDRLTLNNSYINDCALYKSPGEAHFGLNSRFSDGMLNNIIPSLANITLPEEYNNYNYNPPNDINELFHRIRKAEYYGMMQKTLAKVDRASMAHGLEIRVPFLKKTMIEKVLGLGINIHQPQKFRKKILYQLLEKKMPGIQPQKKKKGFSVPLTMWIRTGLKDSFYQRLLDDQFCHTYDINKPALENILDNHINKQIDAKWPIFTLYSLAIWSKDGRVDV
;
A
#
# COMPACT_ATOMS: atom_id res chain seq x y z
N LEU A 1 -8.39 -5.23 14.77
CA LEU A 1 -7.82 -3.93 15.10
C LEU A 1 -8.73 -2.83 14.54
N GLY A 2 -9.16 -1.91 15.40
CA GLY A 2 -9.90 -0.71 15.02
C GLY A 2 -8.98 0.53 15.00
N SER A 3 -9.56 1.65 14.57
CA SER A 3 -8.93 2.97 14.58
C SER A 3 -9.88 3.95 15.26
N ASP A 4 -9.34 4.98 15.87
CA ASP A 4 -10.07 6.15 16.39
C ASP A 4 -10.72 7.00 15.29
N SER A 5 -10.45 6.70 14.03
CA SER A 5 -11.03 7.34 12.88
C SER A 5 -12.03 6.42 12.16
N ASP A 6 -13.29 6.83 12.05
CA ASP A 6 -14.36 6.10 11.35
C ASP A 6 -13.99 5.73 9.90
N LYS A 7 -13.18 6.58 9.26
CA LYS A 7 -12.69 6.35 7.91
C LYS A 7 -11.86 5.08 7.80
N TYR A 8 -11.12 4.71 8.85
CA TYR A 8 -10.19 3.57 8.88
C TYR A 8 -10.68 2.43 9.76
N ASN A 9 -11.82 2.60 10.45
CA ASN A 9 -12.37 1.56 11.33
C ASN A 9 -13.16 0.53 10.54
N GLU A 10 -12.77 -0.73 10.63
CA GLU A 10 -13.43 -1.89 10.01
C GLU A 10 -14.00 -2.87 11.08
N SER A 11 -13.95 -2.50 12.36
CA SER A 11 -14.34 -3.37 13.47
C SER A 11 -15.79 -3.89 13.33
N TYR A 12 -16.70 -3.06 12.84
CA TYR A 12 -18.11 -3.43 12.61
C TYR A 12 -18.27 -4.68 11.70
N TYR A 13 -17.53 -4.71 10.57
CA TYR A 13 -17.59 -5.89 9.68
C TYR A 13 -16.96 -7.12 10.33
N ALA A 14 -15.85 -6.95 11.04
CA ALA A 14 -15.19 -8.04 11.74
C ALA A 14 -16.08 -8.64 12.83
N GLU A 15 -16.84 -7.80 13.54
CA GLU A 15 -17.82 -8.22 14.55
C GLU A 15 -18.95 -9.04 13.94
N GLN A 16 -19.56 -8.59 12.85
CA GLN A 16 -20.59 -9.35 12.13
C GLN A 16 -20.10 -10.73 11.69
N TYR A 17 -18.87 -10.83 11.16
CA TYR A 17 -18.28 -12.12 10.80
C TYR A 17 -18.09 -13.01 12.03
N SER A 18 -17.59 -12.43 13.12
CA SER A 18 -17.37 -13.17 14.36
C SER A 18 -18.65 -13.72 14.96
N GLU A 19 -19.71 -12.92 14.99
CA GLU A 19 -21.03 -13.32 15.47
C GLU A 19 -21.62 -14.47 14.62
N TYR A 20 -21.57 -14.32 13.29
CA TYR A 20 -22.05 -15.35 12.37
C TYR A 20 -21.30 -16.68 12.56
N LEU A 21 -19.98 -16.61 12.66
CA LEU A 21 -19.11 -17.78 12.81
C LEU A 21 -19.04 -18.29 14.27
N LYS A 22 -19.65 -17.57 15.22
CA LYS A 22 -19.62 -17.89 16.66
C LYS A 22 -18.17 -18.02 17.18
N THR A 23 -17.29 -17.14 16.72
CA THR A 23 -15.88 -17.12 17.13
C THR A 23 -15.66 -16.12 18.27
N LYS A 24 -14.65 -16.36 19.11
CA LYS A 24 -14.22 -15.40 20.13
C LYS A 24 -13.53 -14.21 19.45
N HIS A 25 -14.11 -13.03 19.59
CA HIS A 25 -13.61 -11.81 18.98
C HIS A 25 -12.85 -10.95 20.00
N ASN A 26 -11.62 -10.56 19.68
CA ASN A 26 -10.83 -9.62 20.45
C ASN A 26 -10.50 -8.41 19.59
N THR A 27 -10.70 -7.21 20.11
CA THR A 27 -10.39 -5.95 19.42
C THR A 27 -9.39 -5.12 20.21
N THR A 28 -8.59 -4.36 19.50
CA THR A 28 -7.74 -3.29 20.05
C THR A 28 -7.83 -2.08 19.15
N LEU A 29 -7.53 -0.91 19.69
CA LEU A 29 -7.53 0.35 18.97
C LEU A 29 -6.13 0.91 18.90
N LEU A 30 -5.73 1.32 17.73
CA LEU A 30 -4.52 2.12 17.51
C LEU A 30 -4.91 3.58 17.51
N ASN A 31 -4.28 4.37 18.38
CA ASN A 31 -4.56 5.80 18.55
C ASN A 31 -3.27 6.64 18.49
N SER A 32 -3.40 7.96 18.44
CA SER A 32 -2.27 8.88 18.33
C SER A 32 -1.35 8.89 19.56
N ASN A 33 -1.84 8.54 20.75
CA ASN A 33 -1.07 8.64 21.98
C ASN A 33 0.09 7.63 22.06
N ASN A 34 -0.07 6.46 21.44
CA ASN A 34 0.98 5.42 21.38
C ASN A 34 1.60 5.29 19.98
N ALA A 35 1.21 6.16 19.03
CA ALA A 35 1.57 6.02 17.63
C ALA A 35 3.08 6.09 17.38
N ILE A 36 3.81 6.98 18.06
CA ILE A 36 5.27 7.10 17.88
C ILE A 36 6.00 5.85 18.41
N ASP A 37 5.68 5.41 19.63
CA ASP A 37 6.30 4.22 20.22
C ASP A 37 6.06 2.97 19.37
N VAL A 38 4.83 2.79 18.89
CA VAL A 38 4.48 1.70 17.97
C VAL A 38 5.21 1.82 16.63
N LEU A 39 5.29 3.04 16.09
CA LEU A 39 5.99 3.32 14.84
C LEU A 39 7.47 2.96 14.92
N GLU A 40 8.17 3.46 15.93
CA GLU A 40 9.59 3.19 16.13
C GLU A 40 9.85 1.68 16.33
N LYS A 41 9.14 1.04 17.23
CA LYS A 41 9.28 -0.40 17.49
C LYS A 41 8.93 -1.26 16.27
N SER A 42 7.89 -0.89 15.53
CA SER A 42 7.49 -1.62 14.33
C SER A 42 8.51 -1.50 13.20
N VAL A 43 9.10 -0.32 12.99
CA VAL A 43 10.17 -0.12 12.00
C VAL A 43 11.43 -0.88 12.39
N LEU A 44 11.87 -0.76 13.64
CA LEU A 44 13.07 -1.48 14.13
C LEU A 44 12.92 -3.00 14.04
N SER A 45 11.71 -3.52 14.23
CA SER A 45 11.45 -4.96 14.13
C SER A 45 11.64 -5.54 12.71
N THR A 46 11.66 -4.70 11.68
CA THR A 46 11.85 -5.15 10.30
C THR A 46 13.32 -5.42 9.94
N GLY A 47 14.28 -4.86 10.68
CA GLY A 47 15.70 -4.93 10.38
C GLY A 47 16.13 -4.15 9.12
N GLU A 48 15.19 -3.49 8.46
CA GLU A 48 15.42 -2.65 7.27
C GLU A 48 14.38 -1.51 7.20
N PRO A 49 14.67 -0.39 6.48
CA PRO A 49 13.75 0.73 6.37
C PRO A 49 12.59 0.39 5.42
N LEU A 50 11.49 -0.13 5.97
CA LEU A 50 10.32 -0.52 5.19
C LEU A 50 9.34 0.65 5.01
N GLY A 51 9.18 1.13 3.79
CA GLY A 51 8.25 2.22 3.43
C GLY A 51 6.77 1.76 3.33
N ASP A 52 6.29 0.93 4.26
CA ASP A 52 4.91 0.44 4.29
C ASP A 52 4.23 0.74 5.62
N LEU A 53 3.36 1.75 5.61
CA LEU A 53 2.65 2.22 6.80
C LEU A 53 1.78 1.13 7.47
N SER A 54 1.38 0.11 6.72
CA SER A 54 0.59 -1.00 7.28
C SER A 54 1.40 -1.89 8.25
N ILE A 55 2.71 -1.62 8.41
CA ILE A 55 3.53 -2.27 9.44
C ILE A 55 2.97 -1.98 10.85
N LEU A 56 2.53 -0.74 11.12
CA LEU A 56 2.03 -0.36 12.44
C LEU A 56 0.84 -1.21 12.88
N PRO A 57 -0.27 -1.24 12.13
CA PRO A 57 -1.41 -2.06 12.51
C PRO A 57 -1.11 -3.57 12.47
N THR A 58 -0.20 -4.03 11.58
CA THR A 58 0.21 -5.44 11.55
C THR A 58 0.96 -5.80 12.83
N TRP A 59 1.89 -4.95 13.28
CA TRP A 59 2.68 -5.14 14.50
C TRP A 59 1.78 -5.18 15.75
N GLU A 60 0.88 -4.21 15.92
CA GLU A 60 -0.05 -4.17 17.06
C GLU A 60 -1.03 -5.37 17.07
N LEU A 61 -1.53 -5.76 15.90
CA LEU A 61 -2.40 -6.94 15.79
C LEU A 61 -1.64 -8.21 16.17
N SER A 62 -0.41 -8.36 15.73
CA SER A 62 0.46 -9.50 16.06
C SER A 62 0.74 -9.57 17.56
N LYS A 63 1.04 -8.42 18.18
CA LYS A 63 1.20 -8.28 19.64
C LYS A 63 -0.05 -8.69 20.42
N LEU A 64 -1.23 -8.35 19.93
CA LEU A 64 -2.48 -8.78 20.55
C LEU A 64 -2.69 -10.28 20.42
N ALA A 65 -2.54 -10.82 19.20
CA ALA A 65 -2.80 -12.21 18.89
C ALA A 65 -1.84 -13.16 19.60
N SER A 66 -0.55 -12.81 19.71
CA SER A 66 0.47 -13.63 20.39
C SER A 66 0.19 -13.90 21.87
N LYS A 67 -0.68 -13.09 22.51
CA LYS A 67 -1.12 -13.34 23.89
C LYS A 67 -2.02 -14.57 24.03
N THR A 68 -2.60 -15.04 22.94
CA THR A 68 -3.61 -16.12 22.98
C THR A 68 -3.32 -17.27 22.03
N VAL A 69 -2.55 -17.04 20.97
CA VAL A 69 -2.22 -18.07 19.97
C VAL A 69 -0.76 -17.95 19.54
N THR A 70 -0.18 -19.05 19.09
CA THR A 70 1.18 -19.08 18.53
C THR A 70 1.18 -19.10 17.00
N VAL A 71 0.04 -19.44 16.40
CA VAL A 71 -0.17 -19.48 14.94
C VAL A 71 -1.47 -18.77 14.59
N ALA A 72 -1.43 -17.93 13.57
CA ALA A 72 -2.61 -17.25 13.02
C ALA A 72 -2.71 -17.43 11.51
N LEU A 73 -3.93 -17.31 10.96
CA LEU A 73 -4.16 -17.27 9.52
C LEU A 73 -4.41 -15.84 9.06
N SER A 74 -3.81 -15.46 7.95
CA SER A 74 -3.98 -14.15 7.34
C SER A 74 -4.62 -14.23 5.95
N GLY A 75 -5.23 -13.13 5.53
CA GLY A 75 -5.85 -12.97 4.20
C GLY A 75 -4.94 -12.39 3.13
N ASP A 76 -3.65 -12.24 3.39
CA ASP A 76 -2.70 -11.71 2.41
C ASP A 76 -2.69 -12.56 1.14
N GLY A 77 -2.40 -11.94 -0.01
CA GLY A 77 -2.50 -12.60 -1.31
C GLY A 77 -3.90 -12.55 -1.93
N GLY A 78 -4.93 -12.29 -1.13
CA GLY A 78 -6.31 -12.23 -1.64
C GLY A 78 -6.58 -11.05 -2.58
N ASP A 79 -5.92 -9.93 -2.37
CA ASP A 79 -6.04 -8.76 -3.26
C ASP A 79 -5.26 -8.96 -4.57
N GLU A 80 -4.09 -9.51 -4.50
CA GLU A 80 -3.20 -9.75 -5.63
C GLU A 80 -3.74 -10.84 -6.57
N LEU A 81 -4.18 -11.95 -6.01
CA LEU A 81 -4.68 -13.08 -6.79
C LEU A 81 -6.07 -12.84 -7.38
N PHE A 82 -6.93 -12.13 -6.64
CA PHE A 82 -8.37 -11.96 -6.98
C PHE A 82 -8.73 -10.53 -7.37
N PHE A 83 -7.77 -9.70 -7.75
CA PHE A 83 -7.98 -8.33 -8.24
C PHE A 83 -8.72 -7.42 -7.25
N GLY A 84 -8.25 -7.36 -6.00
CA GLY A 84 -8.90 -6.60 -4.94
C GLY A 84 -8.59 -5.10 -4.94
N TYR A 85 -7.46 -4.68 -5.52
CA TYR A 85 -7.01 -3.29 -5.49
C TYR A 85 -7.70 -2.43 -6.55
N GLU A 86 -8.12 -1.23 -6.14
CA GLU A 86 -8.74 -0.24 -7.03
C GLU A 86 -7.79 0.23 -8.13
N ARG A 87 -6.48 0.29 -7.86
CA ARG A 87 -5.47 0.67 -8.84
C ARG A 87 -5.47 -0.21 -10.08
N PHE A 88 -5.88 -1.48 -9.99
CA PHE A 88 -5.96 -2.37 -11.15
C PHE A 88 -7.00 -1.89 -12.15
N GLN A 89 -8.15 -1.46 -11.65
CA GLN A 89 -9.18 -0.84 -12.49
C GLN A 89 -8.73 0.52 -13.00
N SER A 90 -8.05 1.33 -12.17
CA SER A 90 -7.52 2.63 -12.58
C SER A 90 -6.49 2.52 -13.71
N ILE A 91 -5.63 1.48 -13.71
CA ILE A 91 -4.68 1.21 -14.80
C ILE A 91 -5.43 0.75 -16.07
N ALA A 92 -6.46 -0.08 -15.89
CA ALA A 92 -7.23 -0.63 -17.01
C ALA A 92 -8.23 0.37 -17.60
N ASN A 93 -8.79 1.25 -16.79
CA ASN A 93 -9.63 2.34 -17.24
C ASN A 93 -8.81 3.27 -18.13
N ASN A 94 -9.44 3.77 -19.19
CA ASN A 94 -8.76 4.62 -20.16
C ASN A 94 -7.54 3.94 -20.86
N HIS A 95 -7.49 2.59 -20.84
CA HIS A 95 -6.44 1.82 -21.53
C HIS A 95 -6.25 2.24 -23.00
N TRP A 96 -7.32 2.57 -23.70
CA TRP A 96 -7.30 3.03 -25.07
C TRP A 96 -6.51 4.33 -25.27
N LEU A 97 -6.51 5.23 -24.28
CA LEU A 97 -5.72 6.47 -24.30
C LEU A 97 -4.21 6.22 -24.35
N LYS A 98 -3.73 5.08 -23.84
CA LYS A 98 -2.31 4.73 -23.86
C LYS A 98 -1.73 4.58 -25.26
N LYS A 99 -2.59 4.36 -26.26
CA LYS A 99 -2.22 4.27 -27.69
C LYS A 99 -2.07 5.64 -28.37
N LEU A 100 -2.53 6.71 -27.72
CA LEU A 100 -2.47 8.07 -28.27
C LEU A 100 -1.11 8.73 -27.99
N PRO A 101 -0.67 9.68 -28.84
CA PRO A 101 0.46 10.55 -28.55
C PRO A 101 0.27 11.32 -27.24
N TYR A 102 1.37 11.63 -26.55
CA TYR A 102 1.32 12.28 -25.24
C TYR A 102 0.57 13.63 -25.27
N SER A 103 0.81 14.45 -26.29
CA SER A 103 0.10 15.73 -26.47
C SER A 103 -1.42 15.59 -26.51
N MET A 104 -1.93 14.56 -27.21
CA MET A 104 -3.36 14.27 -27.26
C MET A 104 -3.91 13.79 -25.91
N LYS A 105 -3.15 12.94 -25.20
CA LYS A 105 -3.54 12.50 -23.86
C LYS A 105 -3.69 13.67 -22.91
N TYR A 106 -2.70 14.56 -22.90
CA TYR A 106 -2.69 15.74 -22.02
C TYR A 106 -3.84 16.69 -22.35
N LEU A 107 -4.11 16.92 -23.64
CA LEU A 107 -5.23 17.74 -24.09
C LEU A 107 -6.58 17.16 -23.61
N LEU A 108 -6.81 15.88 -23.87
CA LEU A 108 -8.07 15.21 -23.46
C LEU A 108 -8.23 15.18 -21.92
N TRP A 109 -7.16 14.93 -21.18
CA TRP A 109 -7.14 14.98 -19.72
C TRP A 109 -7.45 16.39 -19.19
N GLY A 110 -6.86 17.43 -19.80
CA GLY A 110 -7.14 18.82 -19.44
C GLY A 110 -8.58 19.24 -19.71
N LEU A 111 -9.13 18.86 -20.89
CA LEU A 111 -10.53 19.13 -21.25
C LEU A 111 -11.51 18.42 -20.30
N ASP A 112 -11.23 17.15 -19.94
CA ASP A 112 -12.05 16.39 -19.00
C ASP A 112 -12.12 17.07 -17.64
N ARG A 113 -11.03 17.63 -17.15
CA ARG A 113 -10.99 18.36 -15.87
C ARG A 113 -11.68 19.73 -15.91
N LEU A 114 -11.69 20.38 -17.07
CA LEU A 114 -12.35 21.68 -17.24
C LEU A 114 -13.87 21.56 -17.43
N THR A 115 -14.34 20.46 -18.01
CA THR A 115 -15.73 20.32 -18.46
C THR A 115 -16.61 19.52 -17.53
N LEU A 116 -16.04 18.70 -16.64
CA LEU A 116 -16.78 17.73 -15.83
C LEU A 116 -16.47 17.85 -14.34
N ASN A 117 -17.52 17.89 -13.52
CA ASN A 117 -17.38 17.87 -12.05
C ASN A 117 -16.77 16.54 -11.52
N ASN A 118 -16.89 15.48 -12.30
CA ASN A 118 -16.25 14.19 -12.03
C ASN A 118 -15.38 13.80 -13.22
N SER A 119 -14.07 13.80 -13.02
CA SER A 119 -13.08 13.44 -14.02
C SER A 119 -13.19 11.98 -14.43
N TYR A 120 -13.44 11.69 -15.72
CA TYR A 120 -13.47 10.33 -16.29
C TYR A 120 -12.06 9.82 -16.63
N ILE A 121 -11.14 10.74 -16.98
CA ILE A 121 -9.76 10.40 -17.33
C ILE A 121 -8.91 10.52 -16.08
N ASN A 122 -8.47 9.40 -15.52
CA ASN A 122 -7.58 9.40 -14.37
C ASN A 122 -6.12 9.71 -14.75
N ASP A 123 -5.31 10.08 -13.78
CA ASP A 123 -3.91 10.48 -13.99
C ASP A 123 -3.05 9.35 -14.58
N CYS A 124 -3.48 8.09 -14.46
CA CYS A 124 -2.82 6.96 -15.11
C CYS A 124 -2.74 7.10 -16.63
N ALA A 125 -3.63 7.87 -17.25
CA ALA A 125 -3.61 8.12 -18.69
C ALA A 125 -2.36 8.87 -19.14
N LEU A 126 -1.77 9.71 -18.30
CA LEU A 126 -0.61 10.53 -18.60
C LEU A 126 0.72 9.79 -18.59
N TYR A 127 0.79 8.62 -17.98
CA TYR A 127 2.00 7.79 -18.02
C TYR A 127 2.26 7.25 -19.45
N LYS A 128 3.52 6.99 -19.77
CA LYS A 128 3.91 6.47 -21.09
C LYS A 128 3.32 5.09 -21.37
N SER A 129 3.28 4.23 -20.34
CA SER A 129 2.76 2.88 -20.46
C SER A 129 1.87 2.50 -19.25
N PRO A 130 1.04 1.44 -19.34
CA PRO A 130 0.34 0.91 -18.19
C PRO A 130 1.28 0.38 -17.10
N GLY A 131 2.43 -0.17 -17.48
CA GLY A 131 3.46 -0.64 -16.54
C GLY A 131 4.05 0.51 -15.72
N GLU A 132 4.39 1.63 -16.37
CA GLU A 132 4.85 2.84 -15.70
C GLU A 132 3.76 3.40 -14.76
N ALA A 133 2.49 3.45 -15.20
CA ALA A 133 1.38 3.85 -14.35
C ALA A 133 1.24 2.93 -13.13
N HIS A 134 1.39 1.63 -13.32
CA HIS A 134 1.33 0.65 -12.26
C HIS A 134 2.46 0.84 -11.23
N PHE A 135 3.68 1.02 -11.70
CA PHE A 135 4.83 1.34 -10.85
C PHE A 135 4.60 2.65 -10.08
N GLY A 136 4.20 3.72 -10.75
CA GLY A 136 3.93 5.02 -10.14
C GLY A 136 2.86 4.97 -9.04
N LEU A 137 1.80 4.17 -9.22
CA LEU A 137 0.78 3.96 -8.18
C LEU A 137 1.28 3.16 -6.97
N ASN A 138 2.31 2.35 -7.14
CA ASN A 138 2.97 1.59 -6.07
C ASN A 138 4.15 2.34 -5.46
N SER A 139 4.74 3.29 -6.19
CA SER A 139 5.80 4.15 -5.70
C SER A 139 5.31 5.08 -4.59
N ARG A 140 6.18 5.38 -3.65
CA ARG A 140 5.93 6.33 -2.56
C ARG A 140 6.42 7.73 -2.89
N PHE A 141 7.21 7.85 -3.92
CA PHE A 141 7.72 9.11 -4.46
C PHE A 141 7.31 9.28 -5.91
N SER A 142 7.04 10.52 -6.34
CA SER A 142 7.15 10.87 -7.75
C SER A 142 8.61 11.09 -8.11
N ASP A 143 8.96 10.85 -9.37
CA ASP A 143 10.36 11.04 -9.84
C ASP A 143 10.87 12.47 -9.57
N GLY A 144 10.05 13.48 -9.82
CA GLY A 144 10.41 14.86 -9.55
C GLY A 144 10.63 15.16 -8.06
N MET A 145 9.84 14.54 -7.18
CA MET A 145 10.00 14.70 -5.73
C MET A 145 11.25 13.98 -5.24
N LEU A 146 11.51 12.76 -5.70
CA LEU A 146 12.70 12.00 -5.31
C LEU A 146 13.98 12.74 -5.73
N ASN A 147 14.06 13.18 -7.00
CA ASN A 147 15.20 13.89 -7.53
C ASN A 147 15.48 15.23 -6.81
N ASN A 148 14.42 15.87 -6.29
CA ASN A 148 14.56 17.11 -5.55
C ASN A 148 15.03 16.88 -4.10
N ILE A 149 14.59 15.80 -3.47
CA ILE A 149 14.96 15.46 -2.08
C ILE A 149 16.33 14.77 -2.02
N ILE A 150 16.57 13.78 -2.91
CA ILE A 150 17.79 12.98 -2.93
C ILE A 150 18.32 12.92 -4.36
N PRO A 151 19.05 13.97 -4.80
CA PRO A 151 19.53 14.08 -6.19
C PRO A 151 20.41 12.91 -6.64
N SER A 152 21.17 12.32 -5.73
CA SER A 152 22.04 11.17 -6.00
C SER A 152 21.26 9.91 -6.45
N LEU A 153 19.96 9.82 -6.15
CA LEU A 153 19.11 8.70 -6.58
C LEU A 153 18.43 8.91 -7.94
N ALA A 154 18.65 10.05 -8.60
CA ALA A 154 17.99 10.41 -9.87
C ALA A 154 18.20 9.38 -11.00
N ASN A 155 19.32 8.66 -10.99
CA ASN A 155 19.71 7.71 -12.03
C ASN A 155 19.94 6.29 -11.49
N ILE A 156 19.33 5.94 -10.37
CA ILE A 156 19.51 4.61 -9.78
C ILE A 156 18.87 3.54 -10.66
N THR A 157 19.59 2.45 -10.88
CA THR A 157 19.03 1.26 -11.51
C THR A 157 18.26 0.44 -10.48
N LEU A 158 17.00 0.22 -10.74
CA LEU A 158 16.16 -0.62 -9.88
C LEU A 158 16.52 -2.11 -10.03
N PRO A 159 16.33 -2.92 -8.98
CA PRO A 159 16.51 -4.37 -9.04
C PRO A 159 15.65 -5.02 -10.15
N GLU A 160 16.07 -6.20 -10.62
CA GLU A 160 15.42 -6.91 -11.75
C GLU A 160 13.94 -7.22 -11.52
N GLU A 161 13.50 -7.40 -10.28
CA GLU A 161 12.12 -7.66 -9.91
C GLU A 161 11.18 -6.54 -10.40
N TYR A 162 11.70 -5.32 -10.52
CA TYR A 162 10.95 -4.18 -11.04
C TYR A 162 10.73 -4.23 -12.56
N ASN A 163 11.45 -5.10 -13.28
CA ASN A 163 11.19 -5.34 -14.71
C ASN A 163 9.78 -5.91 -14.96
N ASN A 164 9.13 -6.49 -13.97
CA ASN A 164 7.74 -6.90 -14.07
C ASN A 164 6.77 -5.73 -14.32
N TYR A 165 7.18 -4.49 -14.06
CA TYR A 165 6.44 -3.27 -14.38
C TYR A 165 6.73 -2.73 -15.80
N ASN A 166 7.69 -3.31 -16.52
CA ASN A 166 8.03 -2.92 -17.88
C ASN A 166 7.09 -3.58 -18.88
N TYR A 167 5.83 -3.15 -18.94
CA TYR A 167 4.88 -3.64 -19.94
C TYR A 167 4.15 -2.52 -20.66
N ASN A 168 4.06 -2.69 -21.97
CA ASN A 168 3.34 -1.82 -22.89
C ASN A 168 1.85 -2.18 -22.93
N PRO A 169 0.98 -1.28 -23.46
CA PRO A 169 -0.45 -1.57 -23.58
C PRO A 169 -0.66 -2.75 -24.53
N PRO A 170 -1.18 -3.90 -24.05
CA PRO A 170 -1.55 -4.99 -24.92
C PRO A 170 -2.84 -4.67 -25.68
N ASN A 171 -3.13 -5.43 -26.75
CA ASN A 171 -4.37 -5.24 -27.50
C ASN A 171 -5.58 -5.77 -26.73
N ASP A 172 -5.40 -6.86 -25.99
CA ASP A 172 -6.44 -7.49 -25.20
C ASP A 172 -6.38 -6.98 -23.74
N ILE A 173 -7.53 -6.56 -23.23
CA ILE A 173 -7.66 -6.11 -21.86
C ILE A 173 -7.44 -7.25 -20.84
N ASN A 174 -7.74 -8.49 -21.19
CA ASN A 174 -7.46 -9.63 -20.32
C ASN A 174 -5.96 -9.84 -20.17
N GLU A 175 -5.18 -9.66 -21.24
CA GLU A 175 -3.72 -9.67 -21.15
C GLU A 175 -3.20 -8.57 -20.23
N LEU A 176 -3.80 -7.37 -20.28
CA LEU A 176 -3.44 -6.30 -19.35
C LEU A 176 -3.60 -6.73 -17.89
N PHE A 177 -4.73 -7.36 -17.53
CA PHE A 177 -4.94 -7.84 -16.18
C PHE A 177 -4.00 -9.00 -15.80
N HIS A 178 -3.59 -9.85 -16.74
CA HIS A 178 -2.53 -10.82 -16.49
C HIS A 178 -1.19 -10.14 -16.17
N ARG A 179 -0.81 -9.10 -16.91
CA ARG A 179 0.42 -8.32 -16.67
C ARG A 179 0.36 -7.62 -15.31
N ILE A 180 -0.76 -6.99 -14.97
CA ILE A 180 -0.98 -6.36 -13.66
C ILE A 180 -0.81 -7.39 -12.53
N ARG A 181 -1.49 -8.54 -12.62
CA ARG A 181 -1.40 -9.58 -11.60
C ARG A 181 0.01 -10.13 -11.44
N LYS A 182 0.73 -10.33 -12.55
CA LYS A 182 2.13 -10.76 -12.54
C LYS A 182 3.02 -9.75 -11.83
N ALA A 183 2.90 -8.46 -12.18
CA ALA A 183 3.70 -7.41 -11.55
C ALA A 183 3.43 -7.27 -10.05
N GLU A 184 2.18 -7.39 -9.61
CA GLU A 184 1.83 -7.38 -8.19
C GLU A 184 2.40 -8.60 -7.45
N TYR A 185 2.31 -9.78 -8.04
CA TYR A 185 2.78 -11.00 -7.41
C TYR A 185 4.30 -11.02 -7.21
N TYR A 186 5.07 -10.60 -8.21
CA TYR A 186 6.54 -10.57 -8.13
C TYR A 186 7.11 -9.28 -7.52
N GLY A 187 6.35 -8.21 -7.48
CA GLY A 187 6.74 -6.92 -6.89
C GLY A 187 6.15 -6.72 -5.50
N MET A 188 4.94 -6.17 -5.42
CA MET A 188 4.33 -5.75 -4.15
C MET A 188 4.15 -6.86 -3.12
N MET A 189 3.89 -8.10 -3.58
CA MET A 189 3.70 -9.24 -2.67
C MET A 189 4.94 -9.51 -1.81
N GLN A 190 6.14 -9.37 -2.37
CA GLN A 190 7.39 -9.61 -1.65
C GLN A 190 7.48 -8.66 -0.43
N LYS A 191 7.23 -7.38 -0.65
CA LYS A 191 7.19 -6.38 0.43
C LYS A 191 6.09 -6.69 1.46
N THR A 192 4.91 -7.09 1.00
CA THR A 192 3.79 -7.43 1.88
C THR A 192 4.12 -8.62 2.78
N LEU A 193 4.73 -9.66 2.23
CA LEU A 193 5.12 -10.85 2.98
C LEU A 193 6.25 -10.54 3.98
N ALA A 194 7.29 -9.80 3.56
CA ALA A 194 8.36 -9.37 4.46
C ALA A 194 7.82 -8.58 5.64
N LYS A 195 6.89 -7.64 5.40
CA LYS A 195 6.22 -6.87 6.45
C LYS A 195 5.46 -7.77 7.42
N VAL A 196 4.63 -8.68 6.90
CA VAL A 196 3.80 -9.57 7.73
C VAL A 196 4.67 -10.48 8.58
N ASP A 197 5.66 -11.13 7.96
CA ASP A 197 6.58 -12.04 8.64
C ASP A 197 7.33 -11.32 9.79
N ARG A 198 8.00 -10.22 9.50
CA ARG A 198 8.81 -9.51 10.48
C ARG A 198 7.99 -8.89 11.61
N ALA A 199 6.83 -8.29 11.28
CA ALA A 199 5.95 -7.73 12.29
C ALA A 199 5.38 -8.80 13.23
N SER A 200 5.07 -9.98 12.71
CA SER A 200 4.53 -11.07 13.53
C SER A 200 5.61 -11.80 14.32
N MET A 201 6.77 -12.04 13.70
CA MET A 201 7.89 -12.70 14.37
C MET A 201 8.49 -11.84 15.49
N ALA A 202 8.37 -10.51 15.44
CA ALA A 202 8.72 -9.64 16.56
C ALA A 202 7.95 -9.97 17.85
N HIS A 203 6.84 -10.70 17.75
CA HIS A 203 6.01 -11.16 18.87
C HIS A 203 5.95 -12.68 19.00
N GLY A 204 6.78 -13.43 18.27
CA GLY A 204 6.78 -14.89 18.27
C GLY A 204 5.49 -15.50 17.68
N LEU A 205 4.77 -14.77 16.82
CA LEU A 205 3.54 -15.24 16.18
C LEU A 205 3.84 -15.73 14.77
N GLU A 206 3.58 -17.01 14.48
CA GLU A 206 3.65 -17.55 13.13
C GLU A 206 2.38 -17.17 12.34
N ILE A 207 2.53 -16.48 11.21
CA ILE A 207 1.41 -16.18 10.31
C ILE A 207 1.46 -17.09 9.09
N ARG A 208 0.38 -17.84 8.86
CA ARG A 208 0.18 -18.65 7.66
C ARG A 208 -0.78 -17.96 6.70
N VAL A 209 -0.47 -18.03 5.40
CA VAL A 209 -1.20 -17.33 4.33
C VAL A 209 -1.84 -18.36 3.38
N PRO A 210 -3.10 -18.80 3.64
CA PRO A 210 -3.75 -19.85 2.86
C PRO A 210 -3.88 -19.54 1.37
N PHE A 211 -4.08 -18.27 1.00
CA PHE A 211 -4.16 -17.85 -0.40
C PHE A 211 -2.87 -18.08 -1.17
N LEU A 212 -1.73 -18.08 -0.49
CA LEU A 212 -0.41 -18.28 -1.11
C LEU A 212 0.07 -19.72 -1.07
N LYS A 213 -0.79 -20.67 -0.69
CA LYS A 213 -0.48 -22.08 -0.85
C LYS A 213 -0.29 -22.38 -2.34
N LYS A 214 0.79 -23.08 -2.71
CA LYS A 214 1.15 -23.39 -4.10
C LYS A 214 -0.05 -23.87 -4.93
N THR A 215 -0.80 -24.84 -4.43
CA THR A 215 -1.98 -25.38 -5.11
C THR A 215 -3.11 -24.35 -5.31
N MET A 216 -3.24 -23.36 -4.42
CA MET A 216 -4.19 -22.27 -4.56
C MET A 216 -3.73 -21.30 -5.66
N ILE A 217 -2.47 -20.90 -5.62
CA ILE A 217 -1.87 -20.02 -6.63
C ILE A 217 -2.03 -20.63 -8.03
N GLU A 218 -1.61 -21.87 -8.21
CA GLU A 218 -1.69 -22.57 -9.50
C GLU A 218 -3.12 -22.63 -10.03
N LYS A 219 -4.09 -22.97 -9.17
CA LYS A 219 -5.50 -22.99 -9.56
C LYS A 219 -6.02 -21.60 -9.93
N VAL A 220 -5.74 -20.58 -9.14
CA VAL A 220 -6.23 -19.23 -9.39
C VAL A 220 -5.59 -18.60 -10.63
N LEU A 221 -4.29 -18.84 -10.85
CA LEU A 221 -3.60 -18.39 -12.05
C LEU A 221 -4.11 -19.10 -13.31
N GLY A 222 -4.54 -20.35 -13.20
CA GLY A 222 -5.16 -21.12 -14.28
C GLY A 222 -6.59 -20.68 -14.62
N LEU A 223 -7.26 -19.91 -13.76
CA LEU A 223 -8.58 -19.36 -14.08
C LEU A 223 -8.46 -18.20 -15.08
N GLY A 224 -9.30 -18.24 -16.12
CA GLY A 224 -9.39 -17.16 -17.09
C GLY A 224 -9.82 -15.82 -16.47
N ILE A 225 -9.31 -14.72 -16.98
CA ILE A 225 -9.65 -13.37 -16.49
C ILE A 225 -11.16 -13.09 -16.59
N ASN A 226 -11.82 -13.65 -17.59
CA ASN A 226 -13.27 -13.56 -17.78
C ASN A 226 -14.08 -14.11 -16.60
N ILE A 227 -13.54 -15.05 -15.82
CA ILE A 227 -14.18 -15.58 -14.61
C ILE A 227 -14.10 -14.54 -13.49
N HIS A 228 -12.96 -13.89 -13.34
CA HIS A 228 -12.74 -12.84 -12.35
C HIS A 228 -13.50 -11.55 -12.65
N GLN A 229 -13.65 -11.20 -13.93
CA GLN A 229 -14.25 -9.95 -14.41
C GLN A 229 -13.71 -8.69 -13.72
N PRO A 230 -12.38 -8.49 -13.65
CA PRO A 230 -11.77 -7.46 -12.80
C PRO A 230 -12.09 -6.03 -13.24
N GLN A 231 -12.55 -5.83 -14.46
CA GLN A 231 -13.06 -4.53 -14.95
C GLN A 231 -14.32 -4.07 -14.22
N LYS A 232 -15.19 -5.01 -13.85
CA LYS A 232 -16.51 -4.73 -13.26
C LYS A 232 -16.52 -4.97 -11.75
N PHE A 233 -15.79 -5.97 -11.29
CA PHE A 233 -15.87 -6.46 -9.92
C PHE A 233 -14.47 -6.62 -9.33
N ARG A 234 -14.33 -6.26 -8.07
CA ARG A 234 -13.18 -6.62 -7.24
C ARG A 234 -13.49 -7.88 -6.47
N LYS A 235 -12.54 -8.83 -6.39
CA LYS A 235 -12.69 -10.09 -5.63
C LYS A 235 -13.98 -10.87 -5.94
N LYS A 236 -14.49 -10.83 -7.16
CA LYS A 236 -15.77 -11.44 -7.53
C LYS A 236 -15.94 -12.85 -6.98
N ILE A 237 -14.95 -13.72 -7.22
CA ILE A 237 -15.02 -15.14 -6.79
C ILE A 237 -15.11 -15.24 -5.27
N LEU A 238 -14.36 -14.44 -4.52
CA LEU A 238 -14.38 -14.47 -3.07
C LEU A 238 -15.73 -13.97 -2.52
N TYR A 239 -16.31 -12.95 -3.13
CA TYR A 239 -17.64 -12.46 -2.73
C TYR A 239 -18.74 -13.48 -3.02
N GLN A 240 -18.70 -14.15 -4.16
CA GLN A 240 -19.65 -15.24 -4.47
C GLN A 240 -19.51 -16.41 -3.50
N LEU A 241 -18.28 -16.74 -3.11
CA LEU A 241 -18.04 -17.77 -2.09
C LEU A 241 -18.56 -17.33 -0.72
N LEU A 242 -18.34 -16.08 -0.34
CA LEU A 242 -18.85 -15.51 0.91
C LEU A 242 -20.37 -15.58 0.96
N GLU A 243 -21.06 -15.10 -0.06
CA GLU A 243 -22.52 -15.12 -0.17
C GLU A 243 -23.08 -16.55 -0.05
N LYS A 244 -22.41 -17.52 -0.72
CA LYS A 244 -22.79 -18.94 -0.62
C LYS A 244 -22.58 -19.53 0.77
N LYS A 245 -21.49 -19.15 1.47
CA LYS A 245 -21.11 -19.74 2.76
C LYS A 245 -21.70 -18.99 3.96
N MET A 246 -21.96 -17.71 3.80
CA MET A 246 -22.46 -16.82 4.84
C MET A 246 -23.60 -15.95 4.27
N PRO A 247 -24.74 -16.56 3.93
CA PRO A 247 -25.87 -15.83 3.37
C PRO A 247 -26.37 -14.77 4.36
N GLY A 248 -26.64 -13.56 3.84
CA GLY A 248 -27.09 -12.43 4.65
C GLY A 248 -25.96 -11.55 5.21
N ILE A 249 -24.71 -12.01 5.20
CA ILE A 249 -23.57 -11.16 5.54
C ILE A 249 -23.19 -10.31 4.33
N GLN A 250 -23.23 -8.99 4.49
CA GLN A 250 -22.85 -8.06 3.44
C GLN A 250 -21.33 -7.88 3.43
N PRO A 251 -20.66 -8.15 2.30
CA PRO A 251 -19.24 -7.86 2.20
C PRO A 251 -18.99 -6.35 2.19
N GLN A 252 -17.87 -5.94 2.72
CA GLN A 252 -17.42 -4.56 2.62
C GLN A 252 -17.25 -4.14 1.16
N LYS A 253 -18.08 -3.22 0.67
CA LYS A 253 -18.09 -2.82 -0.74
C LYS A 253 -16.86 -1.98 -1.15
N LYS A 254 -16.33 -1.18 -0.22
CA LYS A 254 -15.13 -0.36 -0.47
C LYS A 254 -13.94 -0.97 0.25
N LYS A 255 -12.87 -1.28 -0.51
CA LYS A 255 -11.59 -1.65 0.09
C LYS A 255 -11.11 -0.50 0.95
N LYS A 256 -10.93 -0.76 2.23
CA LYS A 256 -10.10 0.07 3.11
C LYS A 256 -8.74 -0.62 3.22
N GLY A 257 -7.65 0.16 3.12
CA GLY A 257 -6.33 -0.38 3.40
C GLY A 257 -6.18 -0.63 4.90
N PHE A 258 -5.37 -1.62 5.28
CA PHE A 258 -4.93 -1.78 6.66
C PHE A 258 -3.97 -0.62 6.97
N SER A 259 -4.51 0.52 7.33
CA SER A 259 -3.84 1.82 7.39
C SER A 259 -4.31 2.62 8.60
N VAL A 260 -3.52 3.62 8.95
CA VAL A 260 -3.75 4.54 10.08
C VAL A 260 -3.89 5.98 9.56
N PRO A 261 -4.50 6.89 10.32
CA PRO A 261 -4.69 8.29 9.93
C PRO A 261 -3.39 9.11 10.04
N LEU A 262 -2.29 8.63 9.45
CA LEU A 262 -0.97 9.23 9.57
C LEU A 262 -0.92 10.69 9.13
N THR A 263 -1.63 11.06 8.05
CA THR A 263 -1.74 12.46 7.62
C THR A 263 -2.22 13.38 8.74
N MET A 264 -3.23 12.91 9.50
CA MET A 264 -3.75 13.67 10.64
C MET A 264 -2.71 13.71 11.77
N TRP A 265 -2.13 12.58 12.11
CA TRP A 265 -1.15 12.48 13.19
C TRP A 265 0.07 13.37 12.95
N ILE A 266 0.64 13.36 11.74
CA ILE A 266 1.78 14.24 11.38
C ILE A 266 1.37 15.73 11.50
N ARG A 267 0.14 16.07 11.08
CA ARG A 267 -0.35 17.45 11.14
C ARG A 267 -0.67 17.96 12.55
N THR A 268 -0.77 17.06 13.51
CA THR A 268 -1.17 17.40 14.89
C THR A 268 -0.10 16.96 15.90
N GLY A 269 -0.26 15.81 16.52
CA GLY A 269 0.54 15.37 17.67
C GLY A 269 1.95 14.87 17.34
N LEU A 270 2.24 14.52 16.09
CA LEU A 270 3.54 13.94 15.71
C LEU A 270 4.45 14.92 14.95
N LYS A 271 4.00 16.15 14.71
CA LYS A 271 4.72 17.14 13.92
C LYS A 271 6.19 17.29 14.36
N ASP A 272 6.40 17.61 15.63
CA ASP A 272 7.73 17.94 16.14
C ASP A 272 8.70 16.76 16.03
N SER A 273 8.22 15.55 16.33
CA SER A 273 9.04 14.32 16.19
C SER A 273 9.47 14.08 14.75
N PHE A 274 8.58 14.32 13.77
CA PHE A 274 8.92 14.15 12.37
C PHE A 274 9.92 15.22 11.89
N TYR A 275 9.73 16.49 12.27
CA TYR A 275 10.67 17.56 11.94
C TYR A 275 12.04 17.30 12.56
N GLN A 276 12.10 17.03 13.85
CA GLN A 276 13.36 16.80 14.56
C GLN A 276 14.17 15.66 13.93
N ARG A 277 13.52 14.54 13.58
CA ARG A 277 14.22 13.37 13.06
C ARG A 277 14.58 13.49 11.57
N LEU A 278 13.69 14.07 10.77
CA LEU A 278 13.91 14.20 9.31
C LEU A 278 14.83 15.34 8.93
N LEU A 279 14.88 16.41 9.72
CA LEU A 279 15.75 17.57 9.47
C LEU A 279 17.05 17.52 10.32
N ASP A 280 17.36 16.36 10.91
CA ASP A 280 18.63 16.12 11.57
C ASP A 280 19.79 16.25 10.57
N ASP A 281 20.81 17.05 10.92
CA ASP A 281 21.92 17.37 10.02
C ASP A 281 22.74 16.12 9.65
N GLN A 282 22.97 15.22 10.58
CA GLN A 282 23.73 14.00 10.34
C GLN A 282 22.95 13.07 9.42
N PHE A 283 21.65 12.94 9.62
CA PHE A 283 20.77 12.15 8.74
C PHE A 283 20.77 12.71 7.32
N CYS A 284 20.54 14.01 7.16
CA CYS A 284 20.54 14.65 5.85
C CYS A 284 21.88 14.50 5.13
N HIS A 285 22.98 14.69 5.82
CA HIS A 285 24.33 14.53 5.27
C HIS A 285 24.63 13.08 4.87
N THR A 286 24.26 12.11 5.72
CA THR A 286 24.54 10.68 5.47
C THR A 286 23.84 10.16 4.20
N TYR A 287 22.64 10.64 3.91
CA TYR A 287 21.84 10.18 2.78
C TYR A 287 21.73 11.16 1.63
N ASP A 288 22.60 12.18 1.58
CA ASP A 288 22.61 13.22 0.53
C ASP A 288 21.22 13.87 0.35
N ILE A 289 20.55 14.15 1.47
CA ILE A 289 19.20 14.73 1.48
C ILE A 289 19.31 16.26 1.37
N ASN A 290 18.65 16.83 0.37
CA ASN A 290 18.44 18.27 0.25
C ASN A 290 17.47 18.74 1.36
N LYS A 291 18.04 19.13 2.50
CA LYS A 291 17.29 19.53 3.69
C LYS A 291 16.25 20.63 3.42
N PRO A 292 16.55 21.74 2.69
CA PRO A 292 15.55 22.74 2.32
C PRO A 292 14.40 22.17 1.50
N ALA A 293 14.64 21.25 0.58
CA ALA A 293 13.60 20.62 -0.22
C ALA A 293 12.70 19.72 0.63
N LEU A 294 13.28 18.97 1.57
CA LEU A 294 12.53 18.13 2.50
C LEU A 294 11.69 18.99 3.46
N GLU A 295 12.23 20.05 4.01
CA GLU A 295 11.53 21.01 4.87
C GLU A 295 10.32 21.61 4.16
N ASN A 296 10.50 22.06 2.91
CA ASN A 296 9.39 22.59 2.11
C ASN A 296 8.26 21.53 1.90
N ILE A 297 8.60 20.25 1.74
CA ILE A 297 7.57 19.19 1.63
C ILE A 297 6.84 18.97 2.95
N LEU A 298 7.55 19.00 4.08
CA LEU A 298 6.95 18.91 5.41
C LEU A 298 6.00 20.09 5.65
N ASP A 299 6.43 21.30 5.37
CA ASP A 299 5.62 22.51 5.53
C ASP A 299 4.37 22.48 4.66
N ASN A 300 4.50 22.13 3.39
CA ASN A 300 3.36 22.00 2.48
C ASN A 300 2.38 20.91 2.94
N HIS A 301 2.89 19.81 3.50
CA HIS A 301 2.04 18.76 4.09
C HIS A 301 1.28 19.27 5.32
N ILE A 302 1.97 19.94 6.25
CA ILE A 302 1.37 20.51 7.48
C ILE A 302 0.33 21.57 7.13
N ASN A 303 0.65 22.46 6.19
CA ASN A 303 -0.23 23.53 5.72
C ASN A 303 -1.38 23.04 4.80
N LYS A 304 -1.53 21.70 4.63
CA LYS A 304 -2.58 21.05 3.83
C LYS A 304 -2.55 21.38 2.34
N GLN A 305 -1.44 21.87 1.81
CA GLN A 305 -1.26 22.15 0.39
C GLN A 305 -1.06 20.85 -0.41
N ILE A 306 -0.40 19.85 0.20
CA ILE A 306 -0.23 18.51 -0.36
C ILE A 306 -0.50 17.43 0.69
N ASP A 307 -0.73 16.18 0.24
CA ASP A 307 -0.69 14.99 1.11
C ASP A 307 0.55 14.16 0.79
N ALA A 308 1.66 14.47 1.43
CA ALA A 308 2.96 13.81 1.28
C ALA A 308 3.23 12.74 2.35
N LYS A 309 2.18 12.17 2.98
CA LYS A 309 2.35 11.19 4.08
C LYS A 309 3.26 10.02 3.71
N TRP A 310 3.22 9.53 2.46
CA TRP A 310 4.00 8.37 2.05
C TRP A 310 5.50 8.67 1.92
N PRO A 311 5.93 9.72 1.20
CA PRO A 311 7.33 10.13 1.19
C PRO A 311 7.85 10.42 2.59
N ILE A 312 7.09 11.19 3.39
CA ILE A 312 7.46 11.54 4.76
C ILE A 312 7.65 10.29 5.62
N PHE A 313 6.70 9.33 5.56
CA PHE A 313 6.81 8.08 6.31
C PHE A 313 8.00 7.24 5.87
N THR A 314 8.25 7.14 4.56
CA THR A 314 9.36 6.36 4.02
C THR A 314 10.70 6.90 4.50
N LEU A 315 10.89 8.22 4.46
CA LEU A 315 12.10 8.87 4.98
C LEU A 315 12.20 8.76 6.50
N TYR A 316 11.08 8.85 7.21
CA TYR A 316 11.07 8.69 8.66
C TYR A 316 11.45 7.26 9.07
N SER A 317 10.97 6.25 8.35
CA SER A 317 11.36 4.85 8.52
C SER A 317 12.87 4.66 8.31
N LEU A 318 13.44 5.28 7.27
CA LEU A 318 14.87 5.30 7.03
C LEU A 318 15.62 5.99 8.16
N ALA A 319 15.14 7.12 8.68
CA ALA A 319 15.77 7.87 9.75
C ALA A 319 15.77 7.11 11.09
N ILE A 320 14.70 6.38 11.39
CA ILE A 320 14.64 5.49 12.57
C ILE A 320 15.70 4.39 12.41
N TRP A 321 15.65 3.66 11.31
CA TRP A 321 16.57 2.54 11.07
C TRP A 321 18.03 2.97 11.04
N SER A 322 18.32 4.11 10.45
CA SER A 322 19.67 4.66 10.34
C SER A 322 20.32 4.96 11.70
N LYS A 323 19.54 5.41 12.68
CA LYS A 323 20.02 5.81 14.00
C LYS A 323 20.02 4.66 15.00
N ASP A 324 18.95 3.89 15.01
CA ASP A 324 18.66 2.96 16.10
C ASP A 324 18.66 1.49 15.65
N GLY A 325 18.67 1.22 14.32
CA GLY A 325 18.52 -0.10 13.72
C GLY A 325 19.74 -0.63 12.98
N ARG A 326 20.83 0.15 12.88
CA ARG A 326 22.08 -0.35 12.30
C ARG A 326 22.72 -1.31 13.30
N VAL A 327 22.82 -2.56 12.90
CA VAL A 327 23.79 -3.45 13.53
C VAL A 327 25.14 -3.03 12.97
N ASP A 328 26.05 -2.56 13.84
CA ASP A 328 27.43 -2.36 13.44
C ASP A 328 27.97 -3.72 12.97
N VAL A 329 28.20 -3.84 11.66
CA VAL A 329 28.78 -5.03 11.00
C VAL A 329 30.27 -4.85 10.99
#